data_eefc126af48e1d8269d4cdd8c120542c
#
_entry.id   eefc126af48e1d8269d4cdd8c120542c
#
_cell.length_a   1.000
_cell.length_b   1.000
_cell.length_c   1.000
_cell.angle_alpha   90.00
_cell.angle_beta   90.00
_cell.angle_gamma   90.00
#
_symmetry.space_group_name_H-M   'P 1'
#
loop_
_entity.id
_entity.type
_entity.pdbx_description
1 polymer ?
#
loop_
_entity_poly.entity_id
_entity_poly.type
_entity_poly.pdbx_seq_one_letter_code
_entity_poly.pdbx_strand_id
1 'polypeptide(L)'
;TARHVVDGCDHIGLQVDQRRATKVHKIEVHPKADIAVLWTRGGNPSIGLTSQKLRLNQPGFHVGYPEGNPGQVVSSLIGRRNMRTVGRYRQSEPVVAWVERARHPRTQSLGGLSGGPALDAAGEVIGVTVAASKRRGRVFTTARATMNDMLNYANIRPDGTPSGGLGIRPNDDDYVRYGDKLRSEKIVAKVLCLIDRPARRRTSTRGF
;
A
#
# COMPACT_ATOMS: atom_id res chain seq x y z
N THR A 1 2.93 2.25 -3.75
CA THR A 1 3.14 1.99 -2.33
C THR A 1 3.17 3.27 -1.52
N ALA A 2 3.18 3.19 -0.16
CA ALA A 2 3.44 4.35 0.68
C ALA A 2 4.95 4.67 0.71
N ARG A 3 5.30 5.98 0.77
CA ARG A 3 6.68 6.44 0.81
C ARG A 3 7.44 5.89 2.02
N HIS A 4 6.83 5.92 3.22
CA HIS A 4 7.49 5.44 4.45
C HIS A 4 7.83 3.94 4.43
N VAL A 5 7.24 3.15 3.53
CA VAL A 5 7.54 1.72 3.37
C VAL A 5 8.90 1.50 2.68
N VAL A 6 9.33 2.45 1.87
CA VAL A 6 10.53 2.33 1.04
C VAL A 6 11.65 3.29 1.45
N ASP A 7 11.35 4.23 2.33
CA ASP A 7 12.29 5.26 2.72
C ASP A 7 13.33 4.73 3.72
N GLY A 8 14.61 4.96 3.39
CA GLY A 8 15.74 4.44 4.15
C GLY A 8 16.10 2.98 3.85
N CYS A 9 15.54 2.38 2.81
CA CYS A 9 15.94 1.06 2.34
C CYS A 9 17.14 1.17 1.41
N ASP A 10 18.16 0.34 1.60
CA ASP A 10 19.30 0.25 0.68
C ASP A 10 18.90 -0.57 -0.57
N HIS A 11 18.11 -1.62 -0.38
CA HIS A 11 17.56 -2.43 -1.46
C HIS A 11 16.08 -2.69 -1.27
N ILE A 12 15.33 -2.68 -2.37
CA ILE A 12 13.90 -2.96 -2.36
C ILE A 12 13.58 -4.10 -3.32
N GLY A 13 12.78 -5.04 -2.83
CA GLY A 13 12.24 -6.13 -3.63
C GLY A 13 10.73 -6.28 -3.47
N LEU A 14 10.08 -6.87 -4.45
CA LEU A 14 8.70 -7.32 -4.36
C LEU A 14 8.68 -8.84 -4.23
N GLN A 15 8.11 -9.35 -3.16
CA GLN A 15 8.03 -10.79 -2.92
C GLN A 15 7.14 -11.47 -3.97
N VAL A 16 7.70 -12.38 -4.72
CA VAL A 16 6.99 -13.18 -5.74
C VAL A 16 6.46 -14.47 -5.14
N ASP A 17 7.28 -15.14 -4.35
CA ASP A 17 6.92 -16.33 -3.57
C ASP A 17 7.74 -16.38 -2.25
N GLN A 18 7.69 -17.49 -1.52
CA GLN A 18 8.37 -17.61 -0.22
C GLN A 18 9.90 -17.44 -0.29
N ARG A 19 10.51 -17.68 -1.46
CA ARG A 19 11.98 -17.72 -1.62
C ARG A 19 12.50 -16.69 -2.61
N ARG A 20 11.64 -16.09 -3.43
CA ARG A 20 12.04 -15.20 -4.53
C ARG A 20 11.41 -13.82 -4.39
N ALA A 21 12.19 -12.81 -4.74
CA ALA A 21 11.74 -11.44 -4.88
C ALA A 21 12.20 -10.85 -6.21
N THR A 22 11.38 -10.04 -6.83
CA THR A 22 11.75 -9.23 -7.99
C THR A 22 12.37 -7.93 -7.50
N LYS A 23 13.54 -7.57 -8.03
CA LYS A 23 14.24 -6.33 -7.67
C LYS A 23 13.48 -5.11 -8.21
N VAL A 24 13.33 -4.10 -7.37
CA VAL A 24 12.94 -2.75 -7.77
C VAL A 24 14.17 -2.06 -8.34
N HIS A 25 14.08 -1.53 -9.55
CA HIS A 25 15.21 -0.89 -10.25
C HIS A 25 15.11 0.63 -10.28
N LYS A 26 13.94 1.18 -10.06
CA LYS A 26 13.72 2.63 -9.94
C LYS A 26 12.64 2.91 -8.91
N ILE A 27 12.82 3.96 -8.14
CA ILE A 27 11.89 4.42 -7.11
C ILE A 27 11.68 5.91 -7.32
N GLU A 28 10.45 6.36 -7.34
CA GLU A 28 10.12 7.77 -7.26
C GLU A 28 9.19 8.00 -6.07
N VAL A 29 9.57 8.90 -5.20
CA VAL A 29 8.80 9.29 -4.02
C VAL A 29 8.15 10.64 -4.23
N HIS A 30 6.90 10.80 -3.83
CA HIS A 30 6.24 12.08 -3.91
C HIS A 30 6.90 13.09 -2.95
N PRO A 31 7.20 14.33 -3.38
CA PRO A 31 7.94 15.28 -2.56
C PRO A 31 7.16 15.75 -1.31
N LYS A 32 5.82 15.75 -1.35
CA LYS A 32 4.95 16.34 -0.33
C LYS A 32 3.88 15.38 0.22
N ALA A 33 3.91 14.08 -0.13
CA ALA A 33 2.90 13.12 0.32
C ALA A 33 3.52 11.75 0.57
N ASP A 34 2.83 10.93 1.35
CA ASP A 34 3.27 9.59 1.71
C ASP A 34 2.90 8.56 0.63
N ILE A 35 3.39 8.75 -0.58
CA ILE A 35 3.18 7.85 -1.72
C ILE A 35 4.45 7.75 -2.56
N ALA A 36 4.69 6.58 -3.15
CA ALA A 36 5.81 6.29 -4.04
C ALA A 36 5.40 5.34 -5.16
N VAL A 37 6.11 5.42 -6.28
CA VAL A 37 6.04 4.47 -7.39
C VAL A 37 7.32 3.65 -7.44
N LEU A 38 7.15 2.35 -7.65
CA LEU A 38 8.24 1.38 -7.76
C LEU A 38 8.20 0.75 -9.16
N TRP A 39 9.33 0.75 -9.85
CA TRP A 39 9.46 0.10 -11.16
C TRP A 39 10.15 -1.24 -11.02
N THR A 40 9.53 -2.25 -11.62
CA THR A 40 10.07 -3.62 -11.70
C THR A 40 10.11 -4.09 -13.15
N ARG A 41 10.86 -5.16 -13.41
CA ARG A 41 10.77 -5.86 -14.69
C ARG A 41 9.62 -6.85 -14.65
N GLY A 42 8.94 -6.99 -15.78
CA GLY A 42 7.73 -7.79 -15.88
C GLY A 42 6.52 -7.06 -15.33
N GLY A 43 5.35 -7.57 -15.60
CA GLY A 43 4.08 -7.02 -15.16
C GLY A 43 3.01 -8.09 -15.15
N ASN A 44 2.09 -7.96 -14.22
CA ASN A 44 0.86 -8.72 -14.15
C ASN A 44 -0.30 -7.79 -14.58
N PRO A 45 -1.50 -8.32 -14.73
CA PRO A 45 -2.67 -7.46 -14.92
C PRO A 45 -2.70 -6.34 -13.87
N SER A 46 -3.00 -5.13 -14.31
CA SER A 46 -3.13 -3.97 -13.42
C SER A 46 -4.56 -3.84 -12.90
N ILE A 47 -4.72 -3.11 -11.80
CA ILE A 47 -6.03 -2.67 -11.32
C ILE A 47 -6.24 -1.23 -11.80
N GLY A 48 -7.41 -0.94 -12.36
CA GLY A 48 -7.79 0.40 -12.78
C GLY A 48 -7.95 1.35 -11.58
N LEU A 49 -7.79 2.64 -11.87
CA LEU A 49 -8.11 3.69 -10.91
C LEU A 49 -9.57 4.10 -11.08
N THR A 50 -10.31 4.19 -9.98
CA THR A 50 -11.72 4.59 -10.06
C THR A 50 -11.88 6.01 -10.63
N SER A 51 -12.85 6.19 -11.52
CA SER A 51 -13.30 7.51 -11.97
C SER A 51 -14.38 8.09 -11.06
N GLN A 52 -14.98 7.29 -10.19
CA GLN A 52 -16.12 7.65 -9.38
C GLN A 52 -15.76 8.60 -8.23
N LYS A 53 -16.69 9.50 -7.89
CA LYS A 53 -16.58 10.32 -6.68
C LYS A 53 -16.86 9.47 -5.45
N LEU A 54 -15.98 9.58 -4.45
CA LEU A 54 -16.18 8.88 -3.18
C LEU A 54 -17.36 9.47 -2.42
N ARG A 55 -18.22 8.60 -1.88
CA ARG A 55 -19.42 8.92 -1.11
C ARG A 55 -19.27 8.47 0.34
N LEU A 56 -19.84 9.22 1.28
CA LEU A 56 -19.89 8.79 2.68
C LEU A 56 -20.56 7.42 2.80
N ASN A 57 -20.10 6.63 3.76
CA ASN A 57 -20.55 5.27 4.05
C ASN A 57 -20.31 4.23 2.94
N GLN A 58 -19.71 4.61 1.79
CA GLN A 58 -19.34 3.58 0.82
C GLN A 58 -18.31 2.62 1.38
N PRO A 59 -18.32 1.34 0.97
CA PRO A 59 -17.31 0.36 1.37
C PRO A 59 -15.95 0.68 0.76
N GLY A 60 -14.90 0.33 1.50
CA GLY A 60 -13.52 0.32 1.05
C GLY A 60 -12.86 -0.98 1.47
N PHE A 61 -12.17 -1.64 0.54
CA PHE A 61 -11.50 -2.93 0.74
C PHE A 61 -10.00 -2.71 0.67
N HIS A 62 -9.33 -2.82 1.82
CA HIS A 62 -7.88 -2.60 1.92
C HIS A 62 -7.17 -3.95 1.91
N VAL A 63 -6.22 -4.13 1.02
CA VAL A 63 -5.50 -5.40 0.84
C VAL A 63 -4.00 -5.17 1.03
N GLY A 64 -3.33 -6.05 1.77
CA GLY A 64 -1.89 -5.93 2.00
C GLY A 64 -1.35 -7.04 2.88
N TYR A 65 -0.35 -6.68 3.70
CA TYR A 65 0.38 -7.63 4.53
C TYR A 65 0.53 -7.13 5.98
N PRO A 66 -0.59 -6.98 6.74
CA PRO A 66 -0.52 -6.58 8.14
C PRO A 66 0.37 -7.52 8.94
N GLU A 67 1.27 -6.95 9.76
CA GLU A 67 2.28 -7.70 10.51
C GLU A 67 3.13 -8.63 9.62
N GLY A 68 3.26 -8.29 8.33
CA GLY A 68 4.01 -9.07 7.34
C GLY A 68 3.28 -10.28 6.77
N ASN A 69 2.04 -10.55 7.17
CA ASN A 69 1.22 -11.66 6.72
C ASN A 69 0.09 -11.20 5.78
N PRO A 70 -0.40 -12.06 4.87
CA PRO A 70 -1.56 -11.75 4.06
C PRO A 70 -2.75 -11.29 4.90
N GLY A 71 -3.37 -10.16 4.51
CA GLY A 71 -4.52 -9.68 5.24
C GLY A 71 -5.27 -8.55 4.52
N GLN A 72 -6.49 -8.35 4.94
CA GLN A 72 -7.41 -7.36 4.37
C GLN A 72 -8.36 -6.79 5.41
N VAL A 73 -8.86 -5.59 5.11
CA VAL A 73 -9.79 -4.84 5.95
C VAL A 73 -10.96 -4.38 5.12
N VAL A 74 -12.17 -4.55 5.62
CA VAL A 74 -13.38 -3.88 5.13
C VAL A 74 -13.63 -2.66 5.99
N SER A 75 -13.91 -1.55 5.36
CA SER A 75 -14.15 -0.28 6.02
C SER A 75 -15.31 0.49 5.39
N SER A 76 -15.77 1.54 6.06
CA SER A 76 -16.71 2.51 5.50
C SER A 76 -16.09 3.90 5.50
N LEU A 77 -16.30 4.65 4.43
CA LEU A 77 -15.79 6.02 4.30
C LEU A 77 -16.48 6.94 5.29
N ILE A 78 -15.71 7.65 6.11
CA ILE A 78 -16.22 8.60 7.12
C ILE A 78 -15.88 10.06 6.81
N GLY A 79 -15.06 10.31 5.80
CA GLY A 79 -14.77 11.69 5.37
C GLY A 79 -13.35 11.92 4.88
N ARG A 80 -13.04 13.18 4.65
CA ARG A 80 -11.72 13.67 4.23
C ARG A 80 -11.07 14.45 5.37
N ARG A 81 -9.75 14.34 5.51
CA ARG A 81 -8.98 15.01 6.57
C ARG A 81 -7.65 15.49 6.01
N ASN A 82 -7.03 16.44 6.70
CA ASN A 82 -5.61 16.70 6.57
C ASN A 82 -4.89 15.91 7.67
N MET A 83 -4.03 14.99 7.29
CA MET A 83 -3.19 14.24 8.20
C MET A 83 -1.86 14.95 8.35
N ARG A 84 -1.44 15.19 9.59
CA ARG A 84 -0.09 15.67 9.90
C ARG A 84 0.74 14.49 10.33
N THR A 85 1.82 14.24 9.61
CA THR A 85 2.84 13.29 10.04
C THR A 85 3.80 13.97 10.99
N VAL A 86 4.08 13.32 12.12
CA VAL A 86 5.11 13.72 13.09
C VAL A 86 6.33 12.87 12.88
N GLY A 87 7.53 13.39 13.17
CA GLY A 87 8.80 12.69 13.01
C GLY A 87 9.58 13.19 11.79
N ARG A 88 10.21 12.28 11.05
CA ARG A 88 11.11 12.59 9.93
C ARG A 88 10.44 13.43 8.82
N TYR A 89 9.14 13.19 8.58
CA TYR A 89 8.37 13.91 7.58
C TYR A 89 7.31 14.77 8.27
N ARG A 90 7.62 15.99 8.61
CA ARG A 90 6.66 16.98 9.13
C ARG A 90 5.78 17.51 7.99
N GLN A 91 4.93 16.67 7.42
CA GLN A 91 4.07 17.01 6.30
C GLN A 91 2.61 17.04 6.72
N SER A 92 1.82 17.86 6.03
CA SER A 92 0.37 17.84 6.10
C SER A 92 -0.16 17.47 4.73
N GLU A 93 -0.89 16.36 4.64
CA GLU A 93 -1.41 15.87 3.38
C GLU A 93 -2.90 15.54 3.47
N PRO A 94 -3.66 15.73 2.37
CA PRO A 94 -5.06 15.34 2.33
C PRO A 94 -5.16 13.80 2.29
N VAL A 95 -5.98 13.26 3.19
CA VAL A 95 -6.27 11.83 3.25
C VAL A 95 -7.78 11.58 3.29
N VAL A 96 -8.15 10.37 2.89
CA VAL A 96 -9.50 9.84 3.09
C VAL A 96 -9.49 8.97 4.34
N ALA A 97 -10.44 9.23 5.23
CA ALA A 97 -10.59 8.51 6.50
C ALA A 97 -11.70 7.47 6.40
N TRP A 98 -11.40 6.29 6.88
CA TRP A 98 -12.26 5.12 6.88
C TRP A 98 -12.42 4.58 8.29
N VAL A 99 -13.59 4.07 8.64
CA VAL A 99 -13.80 3.29 9.87
C VAL A 99 -13.79 1.81 9.51
N GLU A 100 -12.96 1.05 10.21
CA GLU A 100 -12.90 -0.39 10.08
C GLU A 100 -14.23 -1.04 10.49
N ARG A 101 -14.69 -2.00 9.70
CA ARG A 101 -15.86 -2.82 9.96
C ARG A 101 -15.47 -4.27 10.27
N ALA A 102 -14.55 -4.81 9.49
CA ALA A 102 -14.03 -6.15 9.66
C ALA A 102 -12.59 -6.25 9.17
N ARG A 103 -11.84 -7.22 9.70
CA ARG A 103 -10.48 -7.57 9.23
C ARG A 103 -10.28 -9.08 9.23
N HIS A 104 -9.45 -9.52 8.31
CA HIS A 104 -8.99 -10.91 8.25
C HIS A 104 -7.49 -10.94 7.88
N PRO A 105 -6.66 -11.75 8.59
CA PRO A 105 -6.96 -12.37 9.88
C PRO A 105 -7.18 -11.32 10.99
N ARG A 106 -7.68 -11.74 12.13
CA ARG A 106 -7.82 -10.86 13.31
C ARG A 106 -6.45 -10.59 13.91
N THR A 107 -5.73 -9.62 13.34
CA THR A 107 -4.41 -9.18 13.79
C THR A 107 -4.52 -8.12 14.88
N GLN A 108 -3.47 -7.99 15.70
CA GLN A 108 -3.42 -6.94 16.72
C GLN A 108 -3.09 -5.57 16.12
N SER A 109 -2.38 -5.53 15.00
CA SER A 109 -1.95 -4.31 14.33
C SER A 109 -2.27 -4.37 12.84
N LEU A 110 -2.50 -3.20 12.24
CA LEU A 110 -2.57 -3.03 10.78
C LEU A 110 -1.24 -2.52 10.19
N GLY A 111 -0.17 -2.46 11.02
CA GLY A 111 1.18 -2.18 10.52
C GLY A 111 1.57 -3.18 9.42
N GLY A 112 2.05 -2.67 8.27
CA GLY A 112 2.30 -3.47 7.07
C GLY A 112 1.14 -3.50 6.06
N LEU A 113 -0.05 -2.95 6.40
CA LEU A 113 -1.09 -2.65 5.42
C LEU A 113 -0.74 -1.41 4.57
N SER A 114 0.19 -0.59 5.06
CA SER A 114 0.70 0.59 4.37
C SER A 114 1.25 0.24 2.99
N GLY A 115 0.93 1.07 2.01
CA GLY A 115 1.33 0.86 0.62
C GLY A 115 0.38 -0.06 -0.17
N GLY A 116 -0.48 -0.79 0.52
CA GLY A 116 -1.52 -1.62 -0.12
C GLY A 116 -2.66 -0.77 -0.70
N PRO A 117 -3.32 -1.24 -1.78
CA PRO A 117 -4.45 -0.54 -2.36
C PRO A 117 -5.67 -0.58 -1.46
N ALA A 118 -6.43 0.50 -1.47
CA ALA A 118 -7.84 0.50 -1.09
C ALA A 118 -8.68 0.47 -2.36
N LEU A 119 -9.69 -0.39 -2.39
CA LEU A 119 -10.51 -0.67 -3.56
C LEU A 119 -11.97 -0.34 -3.27
N ASP A 120 -12.71 0.05 -4.29
CA ASP A 120 -14.17 0.17 -4.22
C ASP A 120 -14.87 -1.18 -4.52
N ALA A 121 -16.21 -1.17 -4.53
CA ALA A 121 -17.01 -2.36 -4.84
C ALA A 121 -16.91 -2.81 -6.31
N ALA A 122 -16.34 -2.01 -7.20
CA ALA A 122 -16.02 -2.42 -8.56
C ALA A 122 -14.64 -3.09 -8.66
N GLY A 123 -13.83 -3.04 -7.59
CA GLY A 123 -12.47 -3.54 -7.54
C GLY A 123 -11.45 -2.53 -8.10
N GLU A 124 -11.84 -1.27 -8.25
CA GLU A 124 -10.97 -0.19 -8.72
C GLU A 124 -10.26 0.51 -7.54
N VAL A 125 -9.03 0.97 -7.76
CA VAL A 125 -8.25 1.64 -6.74
C VAL A 125 -8.82 3.02 -6.43
N ILE A 126 -9.14 3.25 -5.16
CA ILE A 126 -9.63 4.53 -4.62
C ILE A 126 -8.59 5.25 -3.77
N GLY A 127 -7.47 4.61 -3.46
CA GLY A 127 -6.38 5.18 -2.68
C GLY A 127 -5.32 4.16 -2.33
N VAL A 128 -4.21 4.62 -1.80
CA VAL A 128 -3.15 3.81 -1.19
C VAL A 128 -3.23 3.97 0.32
N THR A 129 -3.24 2.87 1.06
CA THR A 129 -3.26 2.90 2.53
C THR A 129 -1.95 3.49 3.05
N VAL A 130 -2.03 4.53 3.90
CA VAL A 130 -0.86 5.23 4.42
C VAL A 130 -0.76 5.18 5.94
N ALA A 131 -1.87 5.01 6.64
CA ALA A 131 -1.85 4.94 8.09
C ALA A 131 -3.05 4.17 8.65
N ALA A 132 -2.93 3.70 9.89
CA ALA A 132 -4.02 3.14 10.64
C ALA A 132 -3.95 3.59 12.12
N SER A 133 -5.09 3.76 12.76
CA SER A 133 -5.20 4.06 14.18
C SER A 133 -5.93 2.93 14.90
N LYS A 134 -5.16 2.07 15.56
CA LYS A 134 -5.69 0.91 16.31
C LYS A 134 -6.78 1.32 17.32
N ARG A 135 -6.49 2.35 18.15
CA ARG A 135 -7.38 2.79 19.22
C ARG A 135 -8.74 3.29 18.73
N ARG A 136 -8.82 3.76 17.48
CA ARG A 136 -10.04 4.34 16.90
C ARG A 136 -10.63 3.51 15.77
N GLY A 137 -10.07 2.33 15.47
CA GLY A 137 -10.51 1.50 14.34
C GLY A 137 -10.54 2.27 13.02
N ARG A 138 -9.53 3.10 12.74
CA ARG A 138 -9.49 3.95 11.55
C ARG A 138 -8.35 3.56 10.64
N VAL A 139 -8.64 3.60 9.33
CA VAL A 139 -7.65 3.46 8.26
C VAL A 139 -7.66 4.76 7.46
N PHE A 140 -6.51 5.16 6.96
CA PHE A 140 -6.35 6.36 6.14
C PHE A 140 -5.70 5.99 4.82
N THR A 141 -6.24 6.54 3.74
CA THR A 141 -5.68 6.39 2.40
C THR A 141 -5.33 7.74 1.81
N THR A 142 -4.43 7.75 0.84
CA THR A 142 -4.15 8.92 0.03
C THR A 142 -5.46 9.46 -0.58
N ALA A 143 -5.54 10.78 -0.74
CA ALA A 143 -6.58 11.39 -1.57
C ALA A 143 -6.31 11.10 -3.05
N ARG A 144 -7.37 11.11 -3.87
CA ARG A 144 -7.26 10.91 -5.31
C ARG A 144 -6.34 11.93 -5.98
N ALA A 145 -6.43 13.19 -5.58
CA ALA A 145 -5.54 14.24 -6.09
C ALA A 145 -4.07 13.86 -5.89
N THR A 146 -3.72 13.39 -4.69
CA THR A 146 -2.36 12.94 -4.36
C THR A 146 -1.90 11.78 -5.26
N MET A 147 -2.79 10.82 -5.58
CA MET A 147 -2.45 9.74 -6.51
C MET A 147 -2.20 10.29 -7.93
N ASN A 148 -3.08 11.16 -8.42
CA ASN A 148 -2.93 11.79 -9.73
C ASN A 148 -1.63 12.61 -9.82
N ASP A 149 -1.33 13.39 -8.76
CA ASP A 149 -0.08 14.16 -8.68
C ASP A 149 1.14 13.25 -8.72
N MET A 150 1.10 12.11 -8.03
CA MET A 150 2.19 11.13 -8.07
C MET A 150 2.36 10.51 -9.45
N LEU A 151 1.29 10.13 -10.12
CA LEU A 151 1.34 9.58 -11.47
C LEU A 151 1.87 10.59 -12.48
N ASN A 152 1.43 11.84 -12.40
CA ASN A 152 1.96 12.94 -13.23
C ASN A 152 3.44 13.18 -12.95
N TYR A 153 3.85 13.20 -11.68
CA TYR A 153 5.25 13.35 -11.27
C TYR A 153 6.13 12.23 -11.83
N ALA A 154 5.62 11.02 -11.85
CA ALA A 154 6.30 9.85 -12.39
C ALA A 154 6.16 9.68 -13.91
N ASN A 155 5.49 10.59 -14.61
CA ASN A 155 5.16 10.50 -16.05
C ASN A 155 4.41 9.20 -16.41
N ILE A 156 3.56 8.72 -15.52
CA ILE A 156 2.71 7.55 -15.74
C ILE A 156 1.34 8.01 -16.21
N ARG A 157 0.94 7.55 -17.37
CA ARG A 157 -0.44 7.69 -17.86
C ARG A 157 -1.16 6.38 -17.61
N PRO A 158 -2.20 6.35 -16.75
CA PRO A 158 -3.05 5.17 -16.65
C PRO A 158 -3.66 4.90 -18.01
N ASP A 159 -3.56 3.69 -18.48
CA ASP A 159 -4.06 3.26 -19.80
C ASP A 159 -5.59 3.25 -19.90
N GLY A 160 -6.29 3.60 -18.83
CA GLY A 160 -7.74 3.68 -18.80
C GLY A 160 -8.46 2.35 -18.97
N THR A 161 -7.72 1.27 -19.15
CA THR A 161 -8.29 -0.07 -19.24
C THR A 161 -8.85 -0.45 -17.87
N PRO A 162 -10.18 -0.64 -17.72
CA PRO A 162 -10.71 -1.26 -16.52
C PRO A 162 -9.99 -2.59 -16.34
N SER A 163 -9.54 -2.88 -15.14
CA SER A 163 -8.93 -4.17 -14.83
C SER A 163 -9.83 -5.26 -15.38
N GLY A 164 -9.47 -5.83 -16.51
CA GLY A 164 -10.23 -6.89 -17.15
C GLY A 164 -10.39 -8.03 -16.16
N GLY A 165 -11.42 -7.94 -15.41
CA GLY A 165 -11.97 -8.76 -14.39
C GLY A 165 -11.10 -9.88 -13.86
N LEU A 166 -10.72 -9.77 -12.62
CA LEU A 166 -10.41 -10.96 -11.82
C LEU A 166 -11.61 -11.94 -11.74
N GLY A 167 -12.71 -11.65 -12.46
CA GLY A 167 -13.95 -12.42 -12.47
C GLY A 167 -14.73 -12.37 -11.16
N ILE A 168 -14.21 -11.66 -10.15
CA ILE A 168 -14.85 -11.44 -8.84
C ILE A 168 -14.74 -9.97 -8.45
N ARG A 169 -15.71 -9.50 -7.67
CA ARG A 169 -15.72 -8.16 -7.10
C ARG A 169 -15.66 -8.24 -5.58
N PRO A 170 -14.99 -7.28 -4.91
CA PRO A 170 -14.99 -7.27 -3.46
C PRO A 170 -16.36 -6.90 -2.90
N ASN A 171 -16.79 -7.64 -1.88
CA ASN A 171 -17.95 -7.37 -1.07
C ASN A 171 -17.69 -7.82 0.37
N ASP A 172 -18.63 -7.56 1.28
CA ASP A 172 -18.45 -7.83 2.70
C ASP A 172 -18.26 -9.33 3.01
N ASP A 173 -18.80 -10.23 2.21
CA ASP A 173 -18.72 -11.69 2.43
C ASP A 173 -17.47 -12.30 1.78
N ASP A 174 -17.07 -11.80 0.61
CA ASP A 174 -16.02 -12.38 -0.23
C ASP A 174 -14.67 -11.61 -0.18
N TYR A 175 -14.56 -10.54 0.63
CA TYR A 175 -13.35 -9.68 0.63
C TYR A 175 -12.07 -10.45 0.94
N VAL A 176 -12.16 -11.54 1.72
CA VAL A 176 -11.00 -12.39 2.03
C VAL A 176 -10.51 -13.08 0.76
N ARG A 177 -11.42 -13.78 0.07
CA ARG A 177 -11.12 -14.48 -1.18
C ARG A 177 -10.63 -13.52 -2.27
N TYR A 178 -11.21 -12.32 -2.32
CA TYR A 178 -10.79 -11.28 -3.26
C TYR A 178 -9.34 -10.83 -2.98
N GLY A 179 -9.01 -10.54 -1.73
CA GLY A 179 -7.65 -10.17 -1.33
C GLY A 179 -6.63 -11.27 -1.61
N ASP A 180 -6.98 -12.54 -1.35
CA ASP A 180 -6.11 -13.68 -1.66
C ASP A 180 -5.87 -13.82 -3.15
N LYS A 181 -6.89 -13.59 -3.98
CA LYS A 181 -6.76 -13.61 -5.43
C LYS A 181 -5.83 -12.51 -5.94
N LEU A 182 -5.96 -11.29 -5.43
CA LEU A 182 -5.04 -10.19 -5.78
C LEU A 182 -3.57 -10.54 -5.49
N ARG A 183 -3.31 -11.23 -4.40
CA ARG A 183 -1.97 -11.67 -4.02
C ARG A 183 -1.48 -12.86 -4.84
N SER A 184 -2.34 -13.84 -5.12
CA SER A 184 -1.98 -14.99 -5.97
C SER A 184 -1.63 -14.57 -7.39
N GLU A 185 -2.36 -13.61 -7.95
CA GLU A 185 -2.12 -13.02 -9.27
C GLU A 185 -0.96 -11.99 -9.28
N LYS A 186 -0.34 -11.74 -8.11
CA LYS A 186 0.75 -10.76 -7.93
C LYS A 186 0.36 -9.31 -8.28
N ILE A 187 -0.90 -9.01 -8.27
CA ILE A 187 -1.41 -7.63 -8.40
C ILE A 187 -1.09 -6.85 -7.13
N VAL A 188 -1.17 -7.52 -5.97
CA VAL A 188 -0.69 -7.01 -4.68
C VAL A 188 0.47 -7.86 -4.21
N ALA A 189 1.65 -7.26 -4.09
CA ALA A 189 2.87 -7.91 -3.65
C ALA A 189 3.41 -7.30 -2.35
N LYS A 190 4.08 -8.10 -1.52
CA LYS A 190 4.75 -7.63 -0.31
C LYS A 190 6.04 -6.90 -0.70
N VAL A 191 6.20 -5.67 -0.22
CA VAL A 191 7.43 -4.91 -0.37
C VAL A 191 8.42 -5.37 0.70
N LEU A 192 9.63 -5.70 0.28
CA LEU A 192 10.75 -6.07 1.13
C LEU A 192 11.75 -4.91 1.14
N CYS A 193 11.97 -4.34 2.31
CA CYS A 193 12.95 -3.30 2.57
C CYS A 193 14.19 -3.96 3.22
N LEU A 194 15.32 -3.89 2.58
CA LEU A 194 16.58 -4.43 3.08
C LEU A 194 17.51 -3.27 3.42
N ILE A 195 18.12 -3.35 4.60
CA ILE A 195 19.13 -2.39 5.07
C ILE A 195 20.43 -3.14 5.23
N ASP A 196 21.49 -2.65 4.57
CA ASP A 196 22.82 -3.21 4.68
C ASP A 196 23.36 -3.00 6.10
N ARG A 197 23.70 -4.11 6.78
CA ARG A 197 24.35 -4.01 8.08
C ARG A 197 25.77 -3.47 7.87
N PRO A 198 26.19 -2.39 8.55
CA PRO A 198 27.58 -1.97 8.49
C PRO A 198 28.49 -3.14 8.88
N ALA A 199 29.50 -3.40 8.07
CA ALA A 199 30.47 -4.46 8.33
C ALA A 199 31.02 -4.28 9.75
N ARG A 200 30.85 -5.28 10.61
CA ARG A 200 31.47 -5.28 11.95
C ARG A 200 32.96 -5.12 11.74
N ARG A 201 33.55 -3.96 12.14
CA ARG A 201 34.98 -3.81 12.25
C ARG A 201 35.50 -4.92 13.17
N ARG A 202 36.20 -5.89 12.60
CA ARG A 202 37.01 -6.83 13.39
C ARG A 202 38.07 -5.96 14.10
N THR A 203 37.85 -5.65 15.36
CA THR A 203 38.93 -5.20 16.23
C THR A 203 39.89 -6.36 16.36
N SER A 204 40.98 -6.29 15.61
CA SER A 204 42.14 -7.15 15.83
C SER A 204 42.74 -6.76 17.18
N THR A 205 42.39 -7.49 18.21
CA THR A 205 43.18 -7.50 19.45
C THR A 205 44.46 -8.26 19.12
N ARG A 206 45.52 -7.52 18.74
CA ARG A 206 46.88 -8.02 18.85
C ARG A 206 47.17 -8.04 20.37
N GLY A 207 47.18 -9.23 20.92
CA GLY A 207 47.76 -9.46 22.22
C GLY A 207 49.27 -9.21 22.20
N PHE A 208 49.73 -8.55 23.19
CA PHE A 208 51.13 -8.49 23.59
C PHE A 208 51.45 -9.74 24.43
#